data_66fccfbcf8ac561185b563fd3da68805
#
_entry.id   66fccfbcf8ac561185b563fd3da68805
#
_cell.length_a   1.000
_cell.length_b   1.000
_cell.length_c   1.000
_cell.angle_alpha   90.00
_cell.angle_beta   90.00
_cell.angle_gamma   90.00
#
_symmetry.space_group_name_H-M   'P 1'
#
loop_
_entity.id
_entity.type
_entity.pdbx_description
1 polymer ?
#
loop_
_entity_poly.entity_id
_entity_poly.type
_entity_poly.pdbx_seq_one_letter_code
_entity_poly.pdbx_strand_id
1 'polypeptide(L)'
;FIITENEAFEAVIYQCKNIARKDGFGTWITDEMKQAYINLHKKGIAKSIEVWLPNTDLDEKGKAKKVLVGGLYGLKIGNVFCGESMFSKVSNASKVAFIYMVQSNLYKLIDCQVYNDHLKTLGAKEIMRDKFLTLLKKMR
;
A
#
# COMPACT_ATOMS: atom_id res chain seq x y z
N PHE A 1 5.05 -12.53 -9.89
CA PHE A 1 5.31 -11.48 -8.89
C PHE A 1 5.79 -12.09 -7.58
N ILE A 2 6.74 -11.42 -6.95
CA ILE A 2 7.19 -11.71 -5.59
C ILE A 2 6.56 -10.65 -4.68
N ILE A 3 6.00 -11.05 -3.54
CA ILE A 3 5.35 -10.14 -2.61
C ILE A 3 6.11 -10.14 -1.28
N THR A 4 6.37 -8.97 -0.73
CA THR A 4 6.97 -8.80 0.59
C THR A 4 6.16 -7.81 1.43
N GLU A 5 6.40 -7.82 2.72
CA GLU A 5 5.76 -6.92 3.68
C GLU A 5 6.82 -6.16 4.45
N ASN A 6 6.72 -4.84 4.49
CA ASN A 6 7.56 -3.97 5.31
C ASN A 6 9.08 -4.08 5.05
N GLU A 7 9.48 -4.58 3.89
CA GLU A 7 10.91 -4.68 3.53
C GLU A 7 11.45 -3.42 2.88
N ALA A 8 10.61 -2.65 2.21
CA ALA A 8 11.03 -1.49 1.43
C ALA A 8 10.03 -0.33 1.51
N PHE A 9 9.57 0.02 2.71
CA PHE A 9 8.59 1.08 2.94
C PHE A 9 8.99 2.41 2.29
N GLU A 10 10.25 2.84 2.47
CA GLU A 10 10.74 4.10 1.91
C GLU A 10 10.69 4.09 0.38
N ALA A 11 11.01 2.96 -0.26
CA ALA A 11 10.92 2.82 -1.70
C ALA A 11 9.46 2.88 -2.19
N VAL A 12 8.53 2.27 -1.45
CA VAL A 12 7.10 2.32 -1.78
C VAL A 12 6.56 3.74 -1.73
N ILE A 13 6.78 4.45 -0.62
CA ILE A 13 6.26 5.82 -0.49
C ILE A 13 6.92 6.77 -1.47
N TYR A 14 8.20 6.58 -1.77
CA TYR A 14 8.90 7.34 -2.81
C TYR A 14 8.21 7.17 -4.18
N GLN A 15 7.88 5.93 -4.56
CA GLN A 15 7.19 5.66 -5.82
C GLN A 15 5.77 6.22 -5.84
N CYS A 16 5.04 6.11 -4.75
CA CYS A 16 3.71 6.70 -4.63
C CYS A 16 3.73 8.23 -4.79
N LYS A 17 4.79 8.87 -4.28
CA LYS A 17 5.00 10.31 -4.39
C LYS A 17 5.34 10.75 -5.81
N ASN A 18 6.17 9.99 -6.51
CA ASN A 18 6.82 10.43 -7.76
C ASN A 18 6.21 9.84 -9.04
N ILE A 19 5.34 8.83 -8.95
CA ILE A 19 4.73 8.25 -10.14
C ILE A 19 3.78 9.24 -10.81
N ALA A 20 3.90 9.37 -12.14
CA ALA A 20 2.99 10.20 -12.92
C ALA A 20 1.58 9.59 -12.90
N ARG A 21 0.58 10.41 -12.60
CA ARG A 21 -0.82 10.00 -12.61
C ARG A 21 -1.49 10.43 -13.91
N LYS A 22 -2.46 9.62 -14.37
CA LYS A 22 -3.17 9.86 -15.65
C LYS A 22 -3.96 11.16 -15.68
N ASP A 23 -4.37 11.67 -14.53
CA ASP A 23 -5.12 12.91 -14.43
C ASP A 23 -4.24 14.18 -14.56
N GLY A 24 -2.94 14.02 -14.67
CA GLY A 24 -1.97 15.12 -14.77
C GLY A 24 -1.79 15.92 -13.48
N PHE A 25 -2.49 15.62 -12.42
CA PHE A 25 -2.26 16.20 -11.09
C PHE A 25 -1.13 15.45 -10.39
N GLY A 26 -0.24 16.18 -9.74
CA GLY A 26 0.81 15.60 -8.91
C GLY A 26 0.24 14.81 -7.73
N THR A 27 1.11 14.17 -7.00
CA THR A 27 0.73 13.51 -5.76
C THR A 27 0.44 14.52 -4.66
N TRP A 28 -0.46 14.16 -3.72
CA TRP A 28 -0.70 14.92 -2.50
C TRP A 28 0.43 14.74 -1.46
N ILE A 29 1.33 13.80 -1.68
CA ILE A 29 2.41 13.46 -0.74
C ILE A 29 3.55 14.47 -0.88
N THR A 30 3.72 15.32 0.13
CA THR A 30 4.85 16.24 0.24
C THR A 30 6.07 15.53 0.85
N ASP A 31 7.25 16.17 0.79
CA ASP A 31 8.45 15.64 1.46
C ASP A 31 8.26 15.55 2.98
N GLU A 32 7.57 16.50 3.57
CA GLU A 32 7.25 16.50 5.00
C GLU A 32 6.33 15.34 5.37
N MET A 33 5.30 15.09 4.57
CA MET A 33 4.38 13.96 4.75
C MET A 33 5.11 12.63 4.57
N LYS A 34 5.95 12.52 3.55
CA LYS A 34 6.77 11.32 3.33
C LYS A 34 7.63 11.04 4.57
N GLN A 35 8.31 12.03 5.11
CA GLN A 35 9.14 11.85 6.30
C GLN A 35 8.31 11.46 7.53
N ALA A 36 7.12 12.04 7.69
CA ALA A 36 6.22 11.69 8.77
C ALA A 36 5.79 10.20 8.70
N TYR A 37 5.43 9.71 7.52
CA TYR A 37 5.08 8.30 7.33
C TYR A 37 6.28 7.37 7.55
N ILE A 38 7.47 7.75 7.13
CA ILE A 38 8.70 6.99 7.41
C ILE A 38 8.92 6.88 8.93
N ASN A 39 8.72 7.96 9.68
CA ASN A 39 8.83 7.93 11.13
C ASN A 39 7.76 7.03 11.76
N LEU A 40 6.54 7.04 11.25
CA LEU A 40 5.48 6.13 11.70
C LEU A 40 5.81 4.67 11.35
N HIS A 41 6.46 4.43 10.23
CA HIS A 41 6.92 3.08 9.87
C HIS A 41 7.96 2.58 10.87
N LYS A 42 8.93 3.40 11.26
CA LYS A 42 9.92 3.05 12.27
C LYS A 42 9.29 2.71 13.62
N LYS A 43 8.14 3.28 13.93
CA LYS A 43 7.34 2.98 15.13
C LYS A 43 6.41 1.77 14.96
N GLY A 44 6.40 1.13 13.80
CA GLY A 44 5.55 -0.02 13.52
C GLY A 44 4.09 0.31 13.21
N ILE A 45 3.74 1.58 13.00
CA ILE A 45 2.38 2.04 12.71
C ILE A 45 2.11 2.07 11.21
N ALA A 46 3.00 2.64 10.41
CA ALA A 46 2.88 2.60 8.96
C ALA A 46 3.43 1.28 8.42
N LYS A 47 2.71 0.70 7.48
CA LYS A 47 3.00 -0.62 6.90
C LYS A 47 2.96 -0.54 5.38
N SER A 48 3.75 -1.39 4.74
CA SER A 48 3.78 -1.49 3.27
C SER A 48 3.67 -2.94 2.80
N ILE A 49 3.20 -3.08 1.58
CA ILE A 49 3.25 -4.32 0.80
C ILE A 49 3.94 -3.99 -0.50
N GLU A 50 4.96 -4.75 -0.83
CA GLU A 50 5.77 -4.56 -2.02
C GLU A 50 5.50 -5.68 -3.03
N VAL A 51 5.50 -5.32 -4.31
CA VAL A 51 5.41 -6.27 -5.42
C VAL A 51 6.64 -6.12 -6.30
N TRP A 52 7.31 -7.22 -6.51
CA TRP A 52 8.59 -7.29 -7.22
C TRP A 52 8.51 -8.21 -8.42
N LEU A 53 9.32 -7.92 -9.43
CA LEU A 53 9.66 -8.87 -10.48
C LEU A 53 11.09 -9.35 -10.27
N PRO A 54 11.37 -10.63 -10.52
CA PRO A 54 12.75 -11.13 -10.50
C PRO A 54 13.56 -10.45 -11.58
N ASN A 55 14.82 -10.19 -11.28
CA ASN A 55 15.81 -9.74 -12.24
C ASN A 55 16.84 -10.85 -12.46
N THR A 56 17.38 -10.96 -13.67
CA THR A 56 18.43 -11.94 -14.00
C THR A 56 19.78 -11.60 -13.38
N ASP A 57 19.99 -10.33 -13.00
CA ASP A 57 21.23 -9.90 -12.37
C ASP A 57 21.35 -10.42 -10.93
N LEU A 58 22.58 -10.71 -10.53
CA LEU A 58 22.89 -11.08 -9.16
C LEU A 58 23.46 -9.87 -8.41
N ASP A 59 23.22 -9.79 -7.12
CA ASP A 59 23.87 -8.81 -6.25
C ASP A 59 25.31 -9.25 -5.91
N GLU A 60 26.01 -8.43 -5.15
CA GLU A 60 27.41 -8.70 -4.73
C GLU A 60 27.56 -9.99 -3.92
N LYS A 61 26.45 -10.49 -3.34
CA LYS A 61 26.39 -11.74 -2.56
C LYS A 61 25.93 -12.94 -3.39
N GLY A 62 25.74 -12.76 -4.71
CA GLY A 62 25.27 -13.81 -5.62
C GLY A 62 23.77 -14.09 -5.50
N LYS A 63 22.99 -13.24 -4.83
CA LYS A 63 21.54 -13.36 -4.71
C LYS A 63 20.86 -12.69 -5.90
N ALA A 64 19.80 -13.31 -6.41
CA ALA A 64 19.01 -12.72 -7.49
C ALA A 64 18.43 -11.36 -7.07
N LYS A 65 18.67 -10.35 -7.88
CA LYS A 65 18.09 -9.03 -7.71
C LYS A 65 16.60 -9.08 -8.04
N LYS A 66 15.85 -8.18 -7.44
CA LYS A 66 14.43 -7.98 -7.73
C LYS A 66 14.15 -6.49 -7.96
N VAL A 67 13.20 -6.19 -8.82
CA VAL A 67 12.81 -4.81 -9.18
C VAL A 67 11.45 -4.52 -8.60
N LEU A 68 11.32 -3.42 -7.86
CA LEU A 68 10.05 -2.97 -7.30
C LEU A 68 9.15 -2.43 -8.40
N VAL A 69 8.01 -3.09 -8.64
CA VAL A 69 7.09 -2.76 -9.73
C VAL A 69 5.70 -2.35 -9.28
N GLY A 70 5.41 -2.49 -8.02
CA GLY A 70 4.15 -2.07 -7.43
C GLY A 70 4.18 -2.13 -5.92
N GLY A 71 3.15 -1.60 -5.31
CA GLY A 71 3.02 -1.66 -3.87
C GLY A 71 1.95 -0.71 -3.34
N LEU A 72 1.74 -0.79 -2.06
CA LEU A 72 0.84 0.09 -1.31
C LEU A 72 1.39 0.33 0.09
N TYR A 73 0.93 1.39 0.70
CA TYR A 73 1.20 1.65 2.11
C TYR A 73 -0.02 2.25 2.80
N GLY A 74 -0.02 2.15 4.11
CA GLY A 74 -1.07 2.69 4.95
C GLY A 74 -0.72 2.59 6.43
N LEU A 75 -1.70 2.86 7.27
CA LEU A 75 -1.54 2.87 8.73
C LEU A 75 -2.29 1.68 9.34
N LYS A 76 -1.62 1.00 10.25
CA LYS A 76 -2.22 -0.07 11.05
C LYS A 76 -2.63 0.49 12.41
N ILE A 77 -3.92 0.40 12.71
CA ILE A 77 -4.49 0.79 14.00
C ILE A 77 -5.30 -0.40 14.53
N GLY A 78 -4.72 -1.15 15.48
CA GLY A 78 -5.30 -2.41 15.91
C GLY A 78 -5.42 -3.40 14.75
N ASN A 79 -6.64 -3.85 14.47
CA ASN A 79 -6.94 -4.76 13.35
C ASN A 79 -7.45 -4.03 12.10
N VAL A 80 -7.30 -2.70 12.05
CA VAL A 80 -7.72 -1.85 10.93
C VAL A 80 -6.50 -1.42 10.14
N PHE A 81 -6.61 -1.48 8.82
CA PHE A 81 -5.65 -0.89 7.90
C PHE A 81 -6.30 0.29 7.19
N CYS A 82 -5.71 1.47 7.35
CA CYS A 82 -6.12 2.68 6.63
C CYS A 82 -5.21 2.85 5.43
N GLY A 83 -5.71 2.52 4.24
CA GLY A 83 -4.95 2.64 2.99
C GLY A 83 -4.70 4.11 2.63
N GLU A 84 -3.47 4.44 2.31
CA GLU A 84 -3.07 5.80 1.97
C GLU A 84 -2.81 5.96 0.48
N SER A 85 -1.99 5.13 -0.11
CA SER A 85 -1.68 5.21 -1.53
C SER A 85 -1.14 3.88 -2.07
N MET A 86 -1.21 3.73 -3.39
CA MET A 86 -0.64 2.59 -4.10
C MET A 86 -0.07 3.04 -5.44
N PHE A 87 0.83 2.26 -5.99
CA PHE A 87 1.41 2.50 -7.31
C PHE A 87 1.60 1.21 -8.10
N SER A 88 1.65 1.36 -9.42
CA SER A 88 1.95 0.28 -10.37
C SER A 88 2.88 0.80 -11.45
N LYS A 89 4.00 0.14 -11.66
CA LYS A 89 4.87 0.37 -12.83
C LYS A 89 4.57 -0.60 -13.96
N VAL A 90 4.01 -1.75 -13.64
CA VAL A 90 3.55 -2.75 -14.60
C VAL A 90 2.10 -3.11 -14.32
N SER A 91 1.42 -3.62 -15.34
CA SER A 91 0.00 -3.95 -15.24
C SER A 91 -0.27 -4.89 -14.07
N ASN A 92 -1.32 -4.60 -13.31
CA ASN A 92 -1.84 -5.38 -12.19
C ASN A 92 -0.96 -5.41 -10.92
N ALA A 93 0.19 -4.76 -10.88
CA ALA A 93 1.06 -4.85 -9.71
C ALA A 93 0.40 -4.33 -8.42
N SER A 94 -0.26 -3.16 -8.45
CA SER A 94 -0.98 -2.65 -7.28
C SER A 94 -2.20 -3.51 -6.91
N LYS A 95 -2.87 -4.09 -7.90
CA LYS A 95 -3.97 -5.04 -7.67
C LYS A 95 -3.47 -6.27 -6.91
N VAL A 96 -2.33 -6.80 -7.29
CA VAL A 96 -1.72 -7.96 -6.64
C VAL A 96 -1.41 -7.64 -5.18
N ALA A 97 -0.83 -6.47 -4.89
CA ALA A 97 -0.59 -6.02 -3.52
C ALA A 97 -1.88 -5.94 -2.70
N PHE A 98 -2.92 -5.34 -3.27
CA PHE A 98 -4.21 -5.18 -2.61
C PHE A 98 -4.90 -6.53 -2.35
N ILE A 99 -4.94 -7.40 -3.35
CA ILE A 99 -5.54 -8.73 -3.22
C ILE A 99 -4.79 -9.55 -2.17
N TYR A 100 -3.48 -9.51 -2.18
CA TYR A 100 -2.66 -10.18 -1.16
C TYR A 100 -3.03 -9.70 0.24
N MET A 101 -3.14 -8.39 0.45
CA MET A 101 -3.52 -7.81 1.74
C MET A 101 -4.88 -8.32 2.22
N VAL A 102 -5.86 -8.38 1.32
CA VAL A 102 -7.21 -8.88 1.65
C VAL A 102 -7.19 -10.36 1.97
N GLN A 103 -6.52 -11.17 1.14
CA GLN A 103 -6.51 -12.62 1.28
C GLN A 103 -5.65 -13.10 2.45
N SER A 104 -4.66 -12.35 2.86
CA SER A 104 -3.77 -12.71 3.98
C SER A 104 -4.45 -12.64 5.35
N ASN A 105 -5.64 -12.02 5.42
CA ASN A 105 -6.38 -11.80 6.68
C ASN A 105 -5.57 -11.07 7.76
N LEU A 106 -4.60 -10.28 7.35
CA LEU A 106 -3.79 -9.45 8.27
C LEU A 106 -4.63 -8.41 9.01
N TYR A 107 -5.72 -7.99 8.39
CA TYR A 107 -6.59 -6.95 8.93
C TYR A 107 -8.05 -7.38 8.85
N LYS A 108 -8.83 -7.02 9.87
CA LYS A 108 -10.27 -7.30 9.92
C LYS A 108 -11.11 -6.24 9.22
N LEU A 109 -10.58 -5.03 9.10
CA LEU A 109 -11.20 -3.92 8.39
C LEU A 109 -10.14 -3.21 7.58
N ILE A 110 -10.43 -2.96 6.30
CA ILE A 110 -9.59 -2.17 5.41
C ILE A 110 -10.38 -0.94 5.00
N ASP A 111 -9.90 0.22 5.45
CA ASP A 111 -10.45 1.51 5.09
C ASP A 111 -9.77 2.01 3.81
N CYS A 112 -10.52 1.99 2.71
CA CYS A 112 -10.05 2.49 1.42
C CYS A 112 -10.28 3.99 1.24
N GLN A 113 -10.83 4.66 2.26
CA GLN A 113 -11.12 6.10 2.33
C GLN A 113 -12.17 6.52 1.29
N VAL A 114 -11.77 7.24 0.24
CA VAL A 114 -12.72 7.81 -0.74
C VAL A 114 -13.11 6.76 -1.77
N TYR A 115 -14.40 6.77 -2.17
CA TYR A 115 -14.93 5.93 -3.23
C TYR A 115 -14.10 6.07 -4.51
N ASN A 116 -13.87 4.93 -5.15
CA ASN A 116 -13.09 4.84 -6.38
C ASN A 116 -13.56 3.60 -7.16
N ASP A 117 -13.87 3.77 -8.44
CA ASP A 117 -14.34 2.66 -9.30
C ASP A 117 -13.34 1.51 -9.36
N HIS A 118 -12.05 1.82 -9.38
CA HIS A 118 -11.00 0.80 -9.36
C HIS A 118 -11.06 -0.05 -8.09
N LEU A 119 -11.18 0.55 -6.92
CA LEU A 119 -11.32 -0.16 -5.64
C LEU A 119 -12.62 -0.97 -5.58
N LYS A 120 -13.71 -0.44 -6.15
CA LYS A 120 -14.96 -1.19 -6.26
C LYS A 120 -14.78 -2.48 -7.06
N THR A 121 -14.03 -2.46 -8.14
CA THR A 121 -13.73 -3.68 -8.91
C THR A 121 -12.95 -4.73 -8.11
N LEU A 122 -12.26 -4.30 -7.06
CA LEU A 122 -11.50 -5.16 -6.15
C LEU A 122 -12.33 -5.60 -4.92
N GLY A 123 -13.61 -5.28 -4.89
CA GLY A 123 -14.53 -5.71 -3.84
C GLY A 123 -14.81 -4.68 -2.75
N ALA A 124 -14.28 -3.45 -2.85
CA ALA A 124 -14.58 -2.39 -1.90
C ALA A 124 -16.07 -2.00 -1.98
N LYS A 125 -16.66 -1.71 -0.84
CA LYS A 125 -18.06 -1.33 -0.70
C LYS A 125 -18.17 -0.03 0.08
N GLU A 126 -19.11 0.82 -0.35
CA GLU A 126 -19.51 1.97 0.45
C GLU A 126 -20.40 1.52 1.59
N ILE A 127 -20.14 2.00 2.79
CA ILE A 127 -20.99 1.78 3.95
C ILE A 127 -21.35 3.12 4.60
N MET A 128 -22.46 3.17 5.28
CA MET A 128 -22.89 4.38 6.00
C MET A 128 -21.88 4.72 7.10
N ARG A 129 -21.67 6.00 7.31
CA ARG A 129 -20.71 6.52 8.30
C ARG A 129 -20.90 5.91 9.70
N ASP A 130 -22.12 5.83 10.17
CA ASP A 130 -22.41 5.31 11.53
C ASP A 130 -22.00 3.84 11.65
N LYS A 131 -22.26 3.05 10.62
CA LYS A 131 -21.81 1.65 10.56
C LYS A 131 -20.30 1.54 10.54
N PHE A 132 -19.65 2.37 9.74
CA PHE A 132 -18.20 2.41 9.68
C PHE A 132 -17.57 2.77 11.04
N LEU A 133 -18.08 3.80 11.70
CA LEU A 133 -17.59 4.22 13.02
C LEU A 133 -17.77 3.12 14.08
N THR A 134 -18.86 2.39 14.03
CA THR A 134 -19.09 1.23 14.91
C THR A 134 -18.08 0.12 14.68
N LEU A 135 -17.82 -0.22 13.40
CA LEU A 135 -16.79 -1.21 13.04
C LEU A 135 -15.41 -0.77 13.46
N LEU A 136 -15.07 0.51 13.23
CA LEU A 136 -13.79 1.07 13.58
C LEU A 136 -13.51 0.95 15.08
N LYS A 137 -14.46 1.29 15.93
CA LYS A 137 -14.34 1.15 17.39
C LYS A 137 -14.12 -0.30 17.81
N LYS A 138 -14.79 -1.23 17.15
CA LYS A 138 -14.71 -2.66 17.46
C LYS A 138 -13.39 -3.28 17.03
N MET A 139 -12.81 -2.82 15.92
CA MET A 139 -11.64 -3.44 15.28
C MET A 139 -10.31 -2.80 15.64
N ARG A 140 -10.32 -1.54 16.07
CA ARG A 140 -9.08 -0.84 16.43
C ARG A 140 -8.46 -1.32 17.73
#